data_c3d4c9a42d2a9c4a95090a33df839d14
#
_entry.id   c3d4c9a42d2a9c4a95090a33df839d14
#
_cell.length_a   1.000
_cell.length_b   1.000
_cell.length_c   1.000
_cell.angle_alpha   90.00
_cell.angle_beta   90.00
_cell.angle_gamma   90.00
#
_symmetry.space_group_name_H-M   'P 1'
#
loop_
_entity.id
_entity.type
_entity.pdbx_description
1 polymer ?
#
loop_
_entity_poly.entity_id
_entity_poly.type
_entity_poly.pdbx_seq_one_letter_code
_entity_poly.pdbx_strand_id
1 'polypeptide(L)'
;MKICPNCHAQLDDSSIFCTSCGTQFGAVPPQQNAVPPQQNAVPPQQNAVPPQPAFAPAYDPYDHTAEFDPKDISDNKVFAMLCYLMDFIGIIVALLATHSSKYTMFHVRQALKITVVSILSVFVLIIPFLGWIAFPILQGIIWVIKIISFFQICSCKAKEPAIIRSFGFLR
;
A
#
# COMPACT_ATOMS: atom_id res chain seq x y z
N MET A 1 -7.54 -11.07 -28.94
CA MET A 1 -6.83 -11.21 -27.66
C MET A 1 -5.98 -10.00 -27.42
N LYS A 2 -6.20 -9.26 -26.31
CA LYS A 2 -5.39 -8.11 -25.92
C LYS A 2 -4.43 -8.48 -24.80
N ILE A 3 -3.31 -7.78 -24.74
CA ILE A 3 -2.28 -8.01 -23.73
C ILE A 3 -2.39 -6.89 -22.70
N CYS A 4 -2.41 -7.22 -21.41
CA CYS A 4 -2.41 -6.26 -20.33
C CYS A 4 -1.10 -5.46 -20.33
N PRO A 5 -1.14 -4.10 -20.38
CA PRO A 5 0.07 -3.28 -20.39
C PRO A 5 0.82 -3.31 -19.05
N ASN A 6 0.17 -3.74 -17.98
CA ASN A 6 0.77 -3.75 -16.64
C ASN A 6 1.41 -5.10 -16.25
N CYS A 7 0.78 -6.23 -16.63
CA CYS A 7 1.26 -7.57 -16.22
C CYS A 7 1.48 -8.52 -17.38
N HIS A 8 1.30 -8.07 -18.64
CA HIS A 8 1.45 -8.83 -19.88
C HIS A 8 0.60 -10.10 -19.98
N ALA A 9 -0.42 -10.30 -19.13
CA ALA A 9 -1.36 -11.39 -19.22
C ALA A 9 -2.22 -11.27 -20.48
N GLN A 10 -2.47 -12.38 -21.15
CA GLN A 10 -3.38 -12.44 -22.28
C GLN A 10 -4.84 -12.43 -21.79
N LEU A 11 -5.65 -11.59 -22.39
CA LEU A 11 -7.04 -11.36 -22.00
C LEU A 11 -7.95 -11.41 -23.22
N ASP A 12 -9.22 -11.66 -22.97
CA ASP A 12 -10.26 -11.58 -23.99
C ASP A 12 -10.44 -10.11 -24.43
N ASP A 13 -10.72 -9.88 -25.72
CA ASP A 13 -10.90 -8.53 -26.26
C ASP A 13 -12.04 -7.74 -25.60
N SER A 14 -13.03 -8.45 -25.07
CA SER A 14 -14.18 -7.90 -24.35
C SER A 14 -13.91 -7.54 -22.89
N SER A 15 -12.79 -7.98 -22.30
CA SER A 15 -12.50 -7.76 -20.88
C SER A 15 -12.27 -6.29 -20.56
N ILE A 16 -13.01 -5.72 -19.60
CA ILE A 16 -12.85 -4.33 -19.11
C ILE A 16 -11.82 -4.25 -17.98
N PHE A 17 -11.46 -5.39 -17.38
CA PHE A 17 -10.48 -5.48 -16.29
C PHE A 17 -9.52 -6.63 -16.56
N CYS A 18 -8.28 -6.48 -16.13
CA CYS A 18 -7.32 -7.58 -16.11
C CYS A 18 -7.62 -8.50 -14.92
N THR A 19 -7.89 -9.79 -15.19
CA THR A 19 -8.16 -10.81 -14.16
C THR A 19 -6.94 -11.15 -13.32
N SER A 20 -5.73 -10.85 -13.83
CA SER A 20 -4.47 -11.15 -13.13
C SER A 20 -3.98 -10.02 -12.23
N CYS A 21 -4.18 -8.74 -12.59
CA CYS A 21 -3.65 -7.61 -11.84
C CYS A 21 -4.69 -6.52 -11.53
N GLY A 22 -5.96 -6.68 -11.94
CA GLY A 22 -7.03 -5.73 -11.68
C GLY A 22 -6.97 -4.43 -12.47
N THR A 23 -6.02 -4.26 -13.39
CA THR A 23 -5.90 -3.03 -14.20
C THR A 23 -7.14 -2.86 -15.08
N GLN A 24 -7.78 -1.71 -14.99
CA GLN A 24 -8.92 -1.35 -15.83
C GLN A 24 -8.45 -0.83 -17.18
N PHE A 25 -9.04 -1.34 -18.26
CA PHE A 25 -8.81 -0.82 -19.61
C PHE A 25 -9.83 0.28 -19.88
N GLY A 26 -9.34 1.49 -20.13
CA GLY A 26 -10.19 2.63 -20.43
C GLY A 26 -11.10 2.38 -21.64
N ALA A 27 -12.33 2.87 -21.58
CA ALA A 27 -13.21 2.94 -22.71
C ALA A 27 -12.54 3.75 -23.83
N VAL A 28 -12.48 3.20 -25.02
CA VAL A 28 -12.03 3.90 -26.22
C VAL A 28 -12.93 5.12 -26.42
N PRO A 29 -12.42 6.35 -26.57
CA PRO A 29 -13.26 7.49 -26.92
C PRO A 29 -13.92 7.22 -28.28
N PRO A 30 -15.21 7.52 -28.46
CA PRO A 30 -15.88 7.32 -29.74
C PRO A 30 -15.23 8.23 -30.79
N GLN A 31 -14.69 7.63 -31.85
CA GLN A 31 -14.31 8.34 -33.07
C GLN A 31 -15.52 9.05 -33.66
N GLN A 32 -15.45 10.36 -33.75
CA GLN A 32 -16.38 11.18 -34.52
C GLN A 32 -16.23 10.86 -36.00
N ASN A 33 -17.16 10.07 -36.54
CA ASN A 33 -17.45 10.08 -37.97
C ASN A 33 -18.73 10.88 -38.17
N ALA A 34 -18.60 12.00 -38.83
CA ALA A 34 -19.67 12.83 -39.32
C ALA A 34 -20.46 12.12 -40.44
N VAL A 35 -21.78 11.98 -40.29
CA VAL A 35 -22.72 11.69 -41.38
C VAL A 35 -24.00 12.49 -41.13
N PRO A 36 -24.66 13.00 -42.21
CA PRO A 36 -25.67 14.09 -42.14
C PRO A 36 -27.08 13.64 -41.74
N PRO A 37 -28.04 14.55 -41.58
CA PRO A 37 -29.24 14.36 -40.76
C PRO A 37 -30.34 13.60 -41.50
N GLN A 38 -30.96 12.63 -40.84
CA GLN A 38 -32.33 12.19 -41.22
C GLN A 38 -33.21 12.04 -39.97
N GLN A 39 -34.42 12.48 -40.15
CA GLN A 39 -35.49 12.75 -39.20
C GLN A 39 -36.12 11.50 -38.58
N ASN A 40 -36.64 11.72 -37.37
CA ASN A 40 -37.78 11.06 -36.71
C ASN A 40 -37.66 9.58 -36.35
N ALA A 41 -37.28 9.33 -35.08
CA ALA A 41 -37.99 8.36 -34.23
C ALA A 41 -37.68 8.70 -32.77
N VAL A 42 -38.69 8.88 -31.94
CA VAL A 42 -38.66 9.11 -30.51
C VAL A 42 -38.10 7.84 -29.86
N PRO A 43 -36.94 7.87 -29.16
CA PRO A 43 -36.48 6.73 -28.37
C PRO A 43 -37.17 6.71 -27.00
N PRO A 44 -37.45 5.54 -26.42
CA PRO A 44 -37.94 5.43 -25.06
C PRO A 44 -36.94 6.02 -24.08
N GLN A 45 -37.46 6.85 -23.15
CA GLN A 45 -36.68 7.36 -22.01
C GLN A 45 -36.09 6.19 -21.21
N GLN A 46 -34.84 5.87 -21.47
CA GLN A 46 -34.04 5.17 -20.50
C GLN A 46 -33.77 6.15 -19.35
N ASN A 47 -34.28 5.81 -18.17
CA ASN A 47 -33.95 6.49 -16.92
C ASN A 47 -32.43 6.55 -16.83
N ALA A 48 -31.84 7.68 -17.16
CA ALA A 48 -30.47 8.00 -16.88
C ALA A 48 -30.33 8.00 -15.35
N VAL A 49 -29.81 6.92 -14.79
CA VAL A 49 -29.34 6.89 -13.41
C VAL A 49 -28.30 8.03 -13.31
N PRO A 50 -28.51 9.01 -12.43
CA PRO A 50 -27.52 10.09 -12.26
C PRO A 50 -26.16 9.43 -12.01
N PRO A 51 -25.06 9.94 -12.60
CA PRO A 51 -23.73 9.41 -12.31
C PRO A 51 -23.52 9.51 -10.81
N GLN A 52 -23.43 8.36 -10.14
CA GLN A 52 -23.03 8.31 -8.75
C GLN A 52 -21.70 9.04 -8.66
N PRO A 53 -21.54 9.99 -7.73
CA PRO A 53 -20.25 10.62 -7.53
C PRO A 53 -19.27 9.49 -7.25
N ALA A 54 -18.27 9.32 -8.14
CA ALA A 54 -17.16 8.44 -7.89
C ALA A 54 -16.58 8.88 -6.54
N PHE A 55 -16.74 8.06 -5.51
CA PHE A 55 -16.08 8.30 -4.23
C PHE A 55 -14.58 8.39 -4.54
N ALA A 56 -14.08 9.62 -4.61
CA ALA A 56 -12.65 9.82 -4.60
C ALA A 56 -12.12 9.08 -3.37
N PRO A 57 -11.13 8.19 -3.51
CA PRO A 57 -10.57 7.50 -2.36
C PRO A 57 -10.21 8.55 -1.32
N ALA A 58 -10.74 8.37 -0.09
CA ALA A 58 -10.51 9.31 0.99
C ALA A 58 -8.99 9.54 1.10
N TYR A 59 -8.57 10.78 0.96
CA TYR A 59 -7.17 11.16 1.08
C TYR A 59 -6.68 10.75 2.48
N ASP A 60 -5.79 9.76 2.53
CA ASP A 60 -5.10 9.34 3.75
C ASP A 60 -3.71 10.00 3.75
N PRO A 61 -3.47 11.03 4.59
CA PRO A 61 -2.20 11.75 4.61
C PRO A 61 -1.02 10.87 5.07
N TYR A 62 -1.27 9.65 5.48
CA TYR A 62 -0.28 8.68 5.95
C TYR A 62 -0.07 7.51 4.98
N ASP A 63 -0.73 7.56 3.82
CA ASP A 63 -0.52 6.62 2.73
C ASP A 63 0.43 7.22 1.70
N HIS A 64 1.67 6.83 1.76
CA HIS A 64 2.75 7.25 0.86
C HIS A 64 2.90 6.34 -0.36
N THR A 65 1.99 5.42 -0.57
CA THR A 65 2.09 4.41 -1.65
C THR A 65 2.26 5.05 -3.02
N ALA A 66 1.57 6.16 -3.29
CA ALA A 66 1.63 6.89 -4.55
C ALA A 66 2.98 7.62 -4.80
N GLU A 67 3.81 7.77 -3.76
CA GLU A 67 5.12 8.43 -3.86
C GLU A 67 6.22 7.50 -4.40
N PHE A 68 5.95 6.18 -4.43
CA PHE A 68 6.91 5.16 -4.84
C PHE A 68 6.59 4.57 -6.20
N ASP A 69 7.64 4.27 -6.97
CA ASP A 69 7.51 3.58 -8.23
C ASP A 69 6.94 2.16 -7.99
N PRO A 70 5.87 1.75 -8.71
CA PRO A 70 5.30 0.42 -8.60
C PRO A 70 6.31 -0.72 -8.81
N LYS A 71 7.32 -0.47 -9.66
CA LYS A 71 8.41 -1.41 -9.89
C LYS A 71 9.32 -1.52 -8.67
N ASP A 72 9.69 -0.39 -8.04
CA ASP A 72 10.48 -0.39 -6.80
C ASP A 72 9.76 -1.15 -5.68
N ILE A 73 8.44 -0.96 -5.55
CA ILE A 73 7.60 -1.71 -4.60
C ILE A 73 7.65 -3.21 -4.90
N SER A 74 7.41 -3.60 -6.16
CA SER A 74 7.35 -5.01 -6.57
C SER A 74 8.66 -5.74 -6.34
N ASP A 75 9.78 -5.12 -6.73
CA ASP A 75 11.11 -5.73 -6.70
C ASP A 75 11.65 -5.83 -5.27
N ASN A 76 11.29 -4.89 -4.39
CA ASN A 76 11.91 -4.75 -3.08
C ASN A 76 10.97 -5.05 -1.88
N LYS A 77 9.70 -5.43 -2.13
CA LYS A 77 8.75 -5.72 -1.04
C LYS A 77 9.22 -6.83 -0.08
N VAL A 78 9.96 -7.81 -0.57
CA VAL A 78 10.47 -8.92 0.27
C VAL A 78 11.44 -8.38 1.32
N PHE A 79 12.33 -7.46 0.95
CA PHE A 79 13.28 -6.84 1.88
C PHE A 79 12.56 -5.95 2.90
N ALA A 80 11.51 -5.23 2.47
CA ALA A 80 10.67 -4.47 3.39
C ALA A 80 9.94 -5.39 4.39
N MET A 81 9.47 -6.58 3.98
CA MET A 81 8.88 -7.58 4.88
C MET A 81 9.88 -8.10 5.90
N LEU A 82 11.12 -8.36 5.48
CA LEU A 82 12.19 -8.87 6.38
C LEU A 82 12.46 -7.91 7.54
N CYS A 83 12.31 -6.60 7.35
CA CYS A 83 12.48 -5.61 8.42
C CYS A 83 11.53 -5.84 9.61
N TYR A 84 10.32 -6.37 9.36
CA TYR A 84 9.31 -6.62 10.40
C TYR A 84 9.35 -8.05 10.93
N LEU A 85 9.83 -9.02 10.14
CA LEU A 85 9.93 -10.42 10.55
C LEU A 85 11.19 -10.71 11.37
N MET A 86 12.33 -10.16 10.93
CA MET A 86 13.63 -10.47 11.52
C MET A 86 14.22 -9.32 12.35
N ASP A 87 13.41 -8.28 12.62
CA ASP A 87 13.80 -7.13 13.42
C ASP A 87 15.15 -6.53 12.98
N PHE A 88 16.10 -6.44 13.89
CA PHE A 88 17.41 -5.85 13.66
C PHE A 88 18.19 -6.52 12.51
N ILE A 89 18.12 -7.84 12.41
CA ILE A 89 18.78 -8.60 11.32
C ILE A 89 18.14 -8.26 9.98
N GLY A 90 16.80 -8.21 9.93
CA GLY A 90 16.06 -7.84 8.72
C GLY A 90 16.38 -6.43 8.24
N ILE A 91 16.53 -5.48 9.16
CA ILE A 91 16.94 -4.10 8.86
C ILE A 91 18.35 -4.08 8.23
N ILE A 92 19.31 -4.81 8.80
CA ILE A 92 20.66 -4.88 8.24
C ILE A 92 20.65 -5.49 6.85
N VAL A 93 19.96 -6.61 6.66
CA VAL A 93 19.84 -7.26 5.35
C VAL A 93 19.20 -6.31 4.32
N ALA A 94 18.13 -5.63 4.68
CA ALA A 94 17.47 -4.68 3.80
C ALA A 94 18.40 -3.51 3.41
N LEU A 95 19.15 -2.96 4.37
CA LEU A 95 20.11 -1.88 4.10
C LEU A 95 21.24 -2.31 3.18
N LEU A 96 21.73 -3.52 3.32
CA LEU A 96 22.83 -4.04 2.48
C LEU A 96 22.34 -4.42 1.07
N ALA A 97 21.15 -5.01 0.98
CA ALA A 97 20.62 -5.51 -0.28
C ALA A 97 19.97 -4.42 -1.15
N THR A 98 19.37 -3.38 -0.54
CA THR A 98 18.48 -2.45 -1.24
C THR A 98 18.71 -0.98 -0.87
N HIS A 99 19.97 -0.58 -0.66
CA HIS A 99 20.28 0.79 -0.23
C HIS A 99 19.81 1.89 -1.20
N SER A 100 19.53 1.58 -2.45
CA SER A 100 19.01 2.52 -3.46
C SER A 100 17.48 2.55 -3.55
N SER A 101 16.76 1.61 -2.95
CA SER A 101 15.30 1.54 -2.96
C SER A 101 14.70 2.54 -1.98
N LYS A 102 13.95 3.52 -2.50
CA LYS A 102 13.23 4.50 -1.68
C LYS A 102 12.12 3.82 -0.85
N TYR A 103 11.43 2.85 -1.45
CA TYR A 103 10.38 2.08 -0.79
C TYR A 103 10.92 1.28 0.41
N THR A 104 12.00 0.53 0.22
CA THR A 104 12.61 -0.22 1.32
C THR A 104 13.13 0.70 2.42
N MET A 105 13.78 1.82 2.07
CA MET A 105 14.28 2.78 3.04
C MET A 105 13.17 3.42 3.89
N PHE A 106 12.00 3.64 3.32
CA PHE A 106 10.82 4.07 4.07
C PHE A 106 10.45 3.05 5.16
N HIS A 107 10.36 1.77 4.81
CA HIS A 107 10.04 0.70 5.77
C HIS A 107 11.16 0.44 6.78
N VAL A 108 12.41 0.56 6.37
CA VAL A 108 13.59 0.48 7.28
C VAL A 108 13.50 1.54 8.37
N ARG A 109 13.21 2.80 8.02
CA ARG A 109 13.05 3.88 9.01
C ARG A 109 11.93 3.58 10.00
N GLN A 110 10.82 3.05 9.53
CA GLN A 110 9.69 2.70 10.40
C GLN A 110 10.01 1.50 11.28
N ALA A 111 10.59 0.44 10.72
CA ALA A 111 11.02 -0.72 11.49
C ALA A 111 12.07 -0.34 12.54
N LEU A 112 12.99 0.57 12.22
CA LEU A 112 13.99 1.07 13.17
C LEU A 112 13.32 1.82 14.34
N LYS A 113 12.33 2.67 14.07
CA LYS A 113 11.56 3.34 15.14
C LYS A 113 10.89 2.31 16.07
N ILE A 114 10.25 1.28 15.51
CA ILE A 114 9.61 0.21 16.27
C ILE A 114 10.64 -0.54 17.12
N THR A 115 11.79 -0.87 16.55
CA THR A 115 12.87 -1.58 17.24
C THR A 115 13.42 -0.76 18.39
N VAL A 116 13.64 0.54 18.22
CA VAL A 116 14.07 1.45 19.28
C VAL A 116 13.05 1.49 20.41
N VAL A 117 11.76 1.63 20.11
CA VAL A 117 10.69 1.60 21.12
C VAL A 117 10.66 0.25 21.85
N SER A 118 10.85 -0.86 21.14
CA SER A 118 10.92 -2.18 21.74
C SER A 118 12.10 -2.32 22.71
N ILE A 119 13.29 -1.81 22.35
CA ILE A 119 14.45 -1.80 23.24
C ILE A 119 14.19 -0.90 24.46
N LEU A 120 13.65 0.29 24.25
CA LEU A 120 13.32 1.20 25.35
C LEU A 120 12.29 0.62 26.32
N SER A 121 11.37 -0.22 25.83
CA SER A 121 10.37 -0.86 26.68
C SER A 121 10.98 -1.81 27.70
N VAL A 122 12.19 -2.33 27.46
CA VAL A 122 12.90 -3.20 28.42
C VAL A 122 13.24 -2.44 29.72
N PHE A 123 13.49 -1.11 29.63
CA PHE A 123 13.78 -0.32 30.82
C PHE A 123 12.59 -0.22 31.78
N VAL A 124 11.36 -0.48 31.28
CA VAL A 124 10.16 -0.50 32.14
C VAL A 124 10.23 -1.64 33.16
N LEU A 125 10.99 -2.73 32.85
CA LEU A 125 11.19 -3.85 33.79
C LEU A 125 11.98 -3.46 35.04
N ILE A 126 12.67 -2.32 35.05
CA ILE A 126 13.36 -1.82 36.25
C ILE A 126 12.38 -1.48 37.37
N ILE A 127 11.11 -1.18 37.03
CA ILE A 127 10.08 -0.88 38.00
C ILE A 127 9.45 -2.20 38.44
N PRO A 128 9.66 -2.69 39.69
CA PRO A 128 9.11 -3.94 40.15
C PRO A 128 7.57 -3.89 40.16
N PHE A 129 6.92 -5.01 39.95
CA PHE A 129 5.48 -5.21 39.83
C PHE A 129 4.83 -4.51 38.63
N LEU A 130 4.98 -3.19 38.51
CA LEU A 130 4.40 -2.42 37.39
C LEU A 130 5.06 -2.80 36.06
N GLY A 131 6.38 -2.96 36.03
CA GLY A 131 7.13 -3.32 34.83
C GLY A 131 6.76 -4.72 34.33
N TRP A 132 6.54 -5.68 35.21
CA TRP A 132 6.18 -7.05 34.85
C TRP A 132 4.82 -7.15 34.17
N ILE A 133 3.90 -6.24 34.50
CA ILE A 133 2.58 -6.18 33.85
C ILE A 133 2.64 -5.31 32.61
N ALA A 134 3.29 -4.17 32.66
CA ALA A 134 3.33 -3.20 31.56
C ALA A 134 4.17 -3.69 30.37
N PHE A 135 5.30 -4.37 30.60
CA PHE A 135 6.20 -4.86 29.56
C PHE A 135 5.51 -5.81 28.57
N PRO A 136 4.85 -6.90 28.99
CA PRO A 136 4.19 -7.80 28.05
C PRO A 136 3.04 -7.13 27.29
N ILE A 137 2.35 -6.16 27.88
CA ILE A 137 1.31 -5.37 27.20
C ILE A 137 1.95 -4.51 26.10
N LEU A 138 3.03 -3.80 26.39
CA LEU A 138 3.76 -2.99 25.40
C LEU A 138 4.29 -3.84 24.27
N GLN A 139 4.90 -4.99 24.58
CA GLN A 139 5.39 -5.93 23.56
C GLN A 139 4.23 -6.49 22.71
N GLY A 140 3.09 -6.79 23.31
CA GLY A 140 1.89 -7.21 22.58
C GLY A 140 1.44 -6.15 21.56
N ILE A 141 1.39 -4.88 21.98
CA ILE A 141 1.05 -3.76 21.09
C ILE A 141 2.08 -3.64 19.94
N ILE A 142 3.36 -3.74 20.25
CA ILE A 142 4.45 -3.69 19.24
C ILE A 142 4.29 -4.83 18.23
N TRP A 143 3.98 -6.05 18.68
CA TRP A 143 3.72 -7.19 17.82
C TRP A 143 2.53 -6.96 16.88
N VAL A 144 1.43 -6.42 17.40
CA VAL A 144 0.26 -6.08 16.56
C VAL A 144 0.64 -5.07 15.48
N ILE A 145 1.42 -4.04 15.83
CA ILE A 145 1.89 -3.03 14.85
C ILE A 145 2.75 -3.69 13.76
N LYS A 146 3.68 -4.58 14.13
CA LYS A 146 4.52 -5.30 13.16
C LYS A 146 3.69 -6.16 12.22
N ILE A 147 2.70 -6.87 12.74
CA ILE A 147 1.79 -7.70 11.93
C ILE A 147 0.99 -6.82 10.95
N ILE A 148 0.43 -5.70 11.40
CA ILE A 148 -0.31 -4.78 10.54
C ILE A 148 0.60 -4.24 9.43
N SER A 149 1.82 -3.79 9.77
CA SER A 149 2.79 -3.28 8.81
C SER A 149 3.19 -4.35 7.79
N PHE A 150 3.39 -5.58 8.23
CA PHE A 150 3.68 -6.72 7.36
C PHE A 150 2.55 -6.94 6.33
N PHE A 151 1.29 -6.96 6.76
CA PHE A 151 0.16 -7.12 5.85
C PHE A 151 -0.02 -5.93 4.89
N GLN A 152 0.32 -4.72 5.33
CA GLN A 152 0.32 -3.55 4.45
C GLN A 152 1.33 -3.72 3.31
N ILE A 153 2.53 -4.22 3.61
CA ILE A 153 3.56 -4.51 2.59
C ILE A 153 3.09 -5.63 1.65
N CYS A 154 2.46 -6.69 2.19
CA CYS A 154 1.87 -7.74 1.35
C CYS A 154 0.86 -7.18 0.34
N SER A 155 0.12 -6.15 0.73
CA SER A 155 -0.83 -5.42 -0.11
C SER A 155 -0.17 -4.33 -0.97
N CYS A 156 1.16 -4.30 -1.05
CA CYS A 156 1.94 -3.29 -1.79
C CYS A 156 1.66 -1.84 -1.35
N LYS A 157 1.33 -1.62 -0.07
CA LYS A 157 1.03 -0.31 0.49
C LYS A 157 2.19 0.19 1.36
N ALA A 158 2.47 1.49 1.26
CA ALA A 158 3.43 2.20 2.11
C ALA A 158 2.68 3.11 3.08
N LYS A 159 2.13 2.54 4.15
CA LYS A 159 1.40 3.30 5.17
C LYS A 159 2.20 3.45 6.45
N GLU A 160 2.12 4.64 7.06
CA GLU A 160 2.68 4.86 8.39
C GLU A 160 1.78 4.26 9.48
N PRO A 161 2.30 3.35 10.35
CA PRO A 161 1.55 2.85 11.49
C PRO A 161 1.14 3.97 12.45
N ALA A 162 -0.10 3.93 12.95
CA ALA A 162 -0.73 5.01 13.73
C ALA A 162 0.09 5.48 14.95
N ILE A 163 0.78 4.57 15.62
CA ILE A 163 1.54 4.87 16.84
C ILE A 163 2.88 5.54 16.51
N ILE A 164 3.49 5.21 15.37
CA ILE A 164 4.82 5.71 14.97
C ILE A 164 4.76 7.15 14.47
N ARG A 165 3.62 7.63 14.04
CA ARG A 165 3.38 9.03 13.62
C ARG A 165 3.82 10.06 14.64
N SER A 166 3.67 9.74 15.93
CA SER A 166 4.06 10.63 17.04
C SER A 166 5.58 10.76 17.21
N PHE A 167 6.36 9.83 16.64
CA PHE A 167 7.81 9.83 16.77
C PHE A 167 8.48 10.54 15.58
N GLY A 168 8.69 11.86 15.73
CA GLY A 168 9.29 12.71 14.69
C GLY A 168 10.81 12.58 14.51
N PHE A 169 11.49 11.68 15.25
CA PHE A 169 12.95 11.61 15.31
C PHE A 169 13.52 10.79 14.18
N LEU A 170 13.26 10.57 13.12
CA LEU A 170 13.82 9.93 11.90
C LEU A 170 12.97 10.35 10.67
N ARG A 171 12.87 11.65 10.47
CA ARG A 171 12.30 12.16 9.20
C ARG A 171 13.33 12.18 8.10
#